data_1ed892a0fc33077e0c14d5d38b041eac
#
_entry.id   1ed892a0fc33077e0c14d5d38b041eac
#
_cell.length_a   1.000
_cell.length_b   1.000
_cell.length_c   1.000
_cell.angle_alpha   90.00
_cell.angle_beta   90.00
_cell.angle_gamma   90.00
#
_symmetry.space_group_name_H-M   'P 1'
#
loop_
_entity.id
_entity.type
_entity.pdbx_description
1 polymer ?
#
loop_
_entity_poly.entity_id
_entity_poly.type
_entity_poly.pdbx_seq_one_letter_code
_entity_poly.pdbx_strand_id
1 'polypeptide(L)'
;MLAHPGDALRLAVWELRGWVHGAARGPWRGRVVSVVCLTVGIPLFPLLAALMAVQAASCRSRLYLDPARTAALGLTATRTGWRIENHLTRHPGTKAGRRLRDRLIPELLAAADHHGVAVYLEAATPDLADRYAEELPGLEDGGPALLRGRRMRRAPVVPRPGEDAPDTGDERGGRT
;
A
#
# COMPACT_ATOMS: atom_id res chain seq x y z
N MET A 1 8.64 -2.14 10.79
CA MET A 1 10.09 -2.02 10.51
C MET A 1 10.32 -1.98 8.99
N LEU A 2 11.40 -1.34 8.52
CA LEU A 2 11.76 -1.37 7.09
C LEU A 2 12.41 -2.71 6.73
N ALA A 3 12.08 -3.21 5.52
CA ALA A 3 12.73 -4.37 4.95
C ALA A 3 14.16 -4.03 4.51
N HIS A 4 15.06 -4.99 4.68
CA HIS A 4 16.44 -4.91 4.22
C HIS A 4 16.58 -5.70 2.89
N PRO A 5 17.56 -5.40 2.01
CA PRO A 5 17.81 -6.20 0.81
C PRO A 5 17.96 -7.71 1.08
N GLY A 6 18.45 -8.10 2.26
CA GLY A 6 18.50 -9.50 2.71
C GLY A 6 17.13 -10.17 2.90
N ASP A 7 16.02 -9.40 2.97
CA ASP A 7 14.66 -9.96 3.01
C ASP A 7 14.11 -10.28 1.61
N ALA A 8 14.82 -9.91 0.53
CA ALA A 8 14.34 -10.01 -0.85
C ALA A 8 13.89 -11.42 -1.25
N LEU A 9 14.70 -12.44 -0.91
CA LEU A 9 14.36 -13.84 -1.19
C LEU A 9 13.05 -14.26 -0.50
N ARG A 10 12.88 -13.85 0.75
CA ARG A 10 11.65 -14.10 1.52
C ARG A 10 10.44 -13.43 0.87
N LEU A 11 10.57 -12.18 0.46
CA LEU A 11 9.52 -11.43 -0.19
C LEU A 11 9.15 -12.03 -1.55
N ALA A 12 10.13 -12.45 -2.35
CA ALA A 12 9.89 -13.15 -3.61
C ALA A 12 9.15 -14.49 -3.40
N VAL A 13 9.48 -15.25 -2.35
CA VAL A 13 8.73 -16.46 -1.98
C VAL A 13 7.28 -16.14 -1.58
N TRP A 14 7.04 -15.03 -0.87
CA TRP A 14 5.68 -14.64 -0.50
C TRP A 14 4.86 -14.21 -1.71
N GLU A 15 5.47 -13.54 -2.68
CA GLU A 15 4.84 -13.19 -3.96
C GLU A 15 4.40 -14.46 -4.71
N LEU A 16 5.29 -15.45 -4.86
CA LEU A 16 4.94 -16.74 -5.47
C LEU A 16 3.79 -17.44 -4.72
N ARG A 17 3.80 -17.43 -3.39
CA ARG A 17 2.71 -18.01 -2.58
C ARG A 17 1.39 -17.28 -2.81
N GLY A 18 1.43 -15.96 -2.99
CA GLY A 18 0.28 -15.15 -3.37
C GLY A 18 -0.31 -15.60 -4.71
N TRP A 19 0.54 -15.83 -5.72
CA TRP A 19 0.09 -16.33 -7.03
C TRP A 19 -0.45 -17.76 -6.96
N VAL A 20 0.18 -18.67 -6.21
CA VAL A 20 -0.34 -20.01 -5.96
C VAL A 20 -1.72 -19.96 -5.29
N HIS A 21 -1.88 -19.13 -4.28
CA HIS A 21 -3.17 -18.94 -3.62
C HIS A 21 -4.23 -18.37 -4.57
N GLY A 22 -3.86 -17.36 -5.37
CA GLY A 22 -4.73 -16.76 -6.38
C GLY A 22 -5.15 -17.77 -7.47
N ALA A 23 -4.25 -18.64 -7.91
CA ALA A 23 -4.53 -19.72 -8.86
C ALA A 23 -5.50 -20.76 -8.27
N ALA A 24 -5.36 -21.09 -6.98
CA ALA A 24 -6.18 -22.10 -6.33
C ALA A 24 -7.59 -21.58 -5.94
N ARG A 25 -7.70 -20.34 -5.47
CA ARG A 25 -8.91 -19.82 -4.80
C ARG A 25 -9.47 -18.53 -5.40
N GLY A 26 -8.78 -17.92 -6.35
CA GLY A 26 -9.22 -16.70 -7.00
C GLY A 26 -10.43 -16.90 -7.93
N PRO A 27 -11.15 -15.83 -8.31
CA PRO A 27 -12.13 -15.86 -9.38
C PRO A 27 -11.45 -16.26 -10.70
N TRP A 28 -12.20 -16.78 -11.69
CA TRP A 28 -11.61 -17.41 -12.89
C TRP A 28 -10.57 -16.53 -13.61
N ARG A 29 -10.84 -15.23 -13.80
CA ARG A 29 -9.87 -14.29 -14.39
C ARG A 29 -8.60 -14.14 -13.53
N GLY A 30 -8.76 -14.10 -12.20
CA GLY A 30 -7.65 -14.05 -11.26
C GLY A 30 -6.80 -15.33 -11.28
N ARG A 31 -7.44 -16.50 -11.46
CA ARG A 31 -6.74 -17.77 -11.64
C ARG A 31 -5.88 -17.78 -12.88
N VAL A 32 -6.43 -17.34 -14.02
CA VAL A 32 -5.66 -17.26 -15.28
C VAL A 32 -4.44 -16.37 -15.12
N VAL A 33 -4.61 -15.14 -14.58
CA VAL A 33 -3.48 -14.23 -14.33
C VAL A 33 -2.46 -14.87 -13.40
N SER A 34 -2.91 -15.49 -12.31
CA SER A 34 -2.00 -16.12 -11.34
C SER A 34 -1.23 -17.31 -11.95
N VAL A 35 -1.88 -18.11 -12.80
CA VAL A 35 -1.21 -19.21 -13.53
C VAL A 35 -0.15 -18.65 -14.48
N VAL A 36 -0.48 -17.60 -15.25
CA VAL A 36 0.50 -16.94 -16.14
C VAL A 36 1.68 -16.40 -15.33
N CYS A 37 1.40 -15.70 -14.22
CA CYS A 37 2.46 -15.19 -13.33
C CYS A 37 3.33 -16.31 -12.77
N LEU A 38 2.77 -17.48 -12.41
CA LEU A 38 3.55 -18.63 -11.95
C LEU A 38 4.40 -19.23 -13.07
N THR A 39 3.82 -19.42 -14.27
CA THR A 39 4.54 -19.98 -15.43
C THR A 39 5.76 -19.15 -15.79
N VAL A 40 5.66 -17.82 -15.69
CA VAL A 40 6.76 -16.90 -15.95
C VAL A 40 7.64 -16.71 -14.72
N GLY A 41 7.05 -16.55 -13.55
CA GLY A 41 7.74 -16.18 -12.32
C GLY A 41 8.59 -17.31 -11.72
N ILE A 42 8.21 -18.58 -11.91
CA ILE A 42 9.04 -19.69 -11.42
C ILE A 42 10.39 -19.74 -12.14
N PRO A 43 10.48 -19.76 -13.49
CA PRO A 43 11.77 -19.76 -14.17
C PRO A 43 12.53 -18.43 -13.96
N LEU A 44 11.85 -17.31 -13.75
CA LEU A 44 12.44 -15.99 -13.51
C LEU A 44 12.58 -15.65 -12.01
N PHE A 45 12.48 -16.64 -11.14
CA PHE A 45 12.55 -16.42 -9.68
C PHE A 45 13.81 -15.66 -9.21
N PRO A 46 15.02 -15.93 -9.76
CA PRO A 46 16.20 -15.14 -9.40
C PRO A 46 16.05 -13.65 -9.74
N LEU A 47 15.44 -13.36 -10.91
CA LEU A 47 15.15 -11.98 -11.32
C LEU A 47 14.13 -11.32 -10.41
N LEU A 48 13.07 -12.05 -10.02
CA LEU A 48 12.08 -11.56 -9.06
C LEU A 48 12.74 -11.21 -7.70
N ALA A 49 13.61 -12.08 -7.21
CA ALA A 49 14.35 -11.82 -5.97
C ALA A 49 15.28 -10.60 -6.11
N ALA A 50 15.96 -10.45 -7.26
CA ALA A 50 16.80 -9.28 -7.53
C ALA A 50 15.97 -7.99 -7.59
N LEU A 51 14.79 -8.01 -8.21
CA LEU A 51 13.88 -6.85 -8.25
C LEU A 51 13.41 -6.47 -6.85
N MET A 52 13.08 -7.44 -5.99
CA MET A 52 12.73 -7.18 -4.58
C MET A 52 13.91 -6.57 -3.81
N ALA A 53 15.15 -7.02 -4.08
CA ALA A 53 16.35 -6.46 -3.45
C ALA A 53 16.59 -5.01 -3.89
N VAL A 54 16.47 -4.73 -5.19
CA VAL A 54 16.59 -3.37 -5.74
C VAL A 54 15.50 -2.47 -5.16
N GLN A 55 14.27 -2.94 -5.06
CA GLN A 55 13.17 -2.18 -4.48
C GLN A 55 13.41 -1.88 -3.00
N ALA A 56 13.90 -2.87 -2.22
CA ALA A 56 14.24 -2.68 -0.81
C ALA A 56 15.43 -1.73 -0.60
N ALA A 57 16.37 -1.67 -1.54
CA ALA A 57 17.52 -0.77 -1.52
C ALA A 57 17.23 0.63 -2.09
N SER A 58 16.13 0.80 -2.83
CA SER A 58 15.80 2.04 -3.51
C SER A 58 15.44 3.16 -2.53
N CYS A 59 15.96 4.37 -2.77
CA CYS A 59 15.55 5.55 -2.02
C CYS A 59 14.11 6.00 -2.33
N ARG A 60 13.54 5.58 -3.46
CA ARG A 60 12.18 5.91 -3.90
C ARG A 60 11.13 4.92 -3.39
N SER A 61 11.55 3.74 -2.93
CA SER A 61 10.65 2.71 -2.42
C SER A 61 10.97 2.40 -0.96
N ARG A 62 9.93 2.09 -0.21
CA ARG A 62 10.04 1.62 1.18
C ARG A 62 9.16 0.38 1.32
N LEU A 63 9.76 -0.71 1.75
CA LEU A 63 9.05 -1.93 2.10
C LEU A 63 8.93 -2.04 3.61
N TYR A 64 7.72 -1.99 4.11
CA TYR A 64 7.42 -2.10 5.53
C TYR A 64 7.05 -3.52 5.87
N LEU A 65 7.73 -4.10 6.86
CA LEU A 65 7.41 -5.41 7.41
C LEU A 65 6.68 -5.25 8.75
N ASP A 66 5.73 -6.13 9.04
CA ASP A 66 5.21 -6.26 10.39
C ASP A 66 6.28 -6.81 11.34
N PRO A 67 6.19 -6.56 12.66
CA PRO A 67 7.19 -7.03 13.63
C PRO A 67 7.38 -8.56 13.62
N ALA A 68 6.30 -9.31 13.38
CA ALA A 68 6.33 -10.76 13.29
C ALA A 68 6.86 -11.28 11.94
N ARG A 69 7.17 -10.37 10.99
CA ARG A 69 7.61 -10.70 9.63
C ARG A 69 6.67 -11.66 8.91
N THR A 70 5.37 -11.39 9.00
CA THR A 70 4.31 -12.19 8.37
C THR A 70 3.60 -11.47 7.24
N ALA A 71 3.75 -10.14 7.16
CA ALA A 71 3.20 -9.30 6.11
C ALA A 71 4.18 -8.19 5.71
N ALA A 72 4.08 -7.74 4.46
CA ALA A 72 4.82 -6.62 3.93
C ALA A 72 3.89 -5.68 3.14
N LEU A 73 4.23 -4.39 3.15
CA LEU A 73 3.56 -3.33 2.40
C LEU A 73 4.63 -2.47 1.72
N GLY A 74 4.52 -2.31 0.42
CA GLY A 74 5.38 -1.42 -0.36
C GLY A 74 4.78 -0.04 -0.50
N LEU A 75 5.63 0.98 -0.41
CA LEU A 75 5.32 2.36 -0.73
C LEU A 75 6.36 2.88 -1.70
N THR A 76 5.94 3.38 -2.85
CA THR A 76 6.82 3.92 -3.88
C THR A 76 6.49 5.38 -4.14
N ALA A 77 7.50 6.25 -4.03
CA ALA A 77 7.37 7.64 -4.41
C ALA A 77 7.44 7.77 -5.94
N THR A 78 6.42 8.39 -6.53
CA THR A 78 6.31 8.70 -7.95
C THR A 78 6.31 10.21 -8.18
N ARG A 79 6.35 10.66 -9.42
CA ARG A 79 6.25 12.08 -9.75
C ARG A 79 4.89 12.70 -9.40
N THR A 80 3.85 11.90 -9.33
CA THR A 80 2.47 12.35 -9.09
C THR A 80 1.99 12.12 -7.66
N GLY A 81 2.77 11.44 -6.82
CA GLY A 81 2.44 11.14 -5.43
C GLY A 81 3.02 9.81 -4.97
N TRP A 82 2.46 9.24 -3.93
CA TRP A 82 2.88 7.98 -3.36
C TRP A 82 1.97 6.83 -3.82
N ARG A 83 2.57 5.73 -4.22
CA ARG A 83 1.85 4.52 -4.62
C ARG A 83 2.04 3.43 -3.58
N ILE A 84 0.93 2.90 -3.08
CA ILE A 84 0.92 1.73 -2.20
C ILE A 84 0.92 0.48 -3.08
N GLU A 85 1.91 -0.38 -2.92
CA GLU A 85 2.15 -1.58 -3.73
C GLU A 85 2.49 -2.78 -2.84
N ASN A 86 2.55 -3.96 -3.45
CA ASN A 86 3.15 -5.16 -2.85
C ASN A 86 2.59 -5.52 -1.47
N HIS A 87 1.27 -5.76 -1.41
CA HIS A 87 0.67 -6.37 -0.23
C HIS A 87 1.02 -7.85 -0.17
N LEU A 88 2.16 -8.16 0.44
CA LEU A 88 2.66 -9.51 0.55
C LEU A 88 2.33 -10.10 1.92
N THR A 89 1.97 -11.38 1.95
CA THR A 89 1.79 -12.10 3.21
C THR A 89 2.45 -13.46 3.15
N ARG A 90 3.07 -13.86 4.27
CA ARG A 90 3.66 -15.19 4.43
C ARG A 90 2.63 -16.30 4.24
N HIS A 91 1.40 -16.04 4.72
CA HIS A 91 0.26 -16.95 4.64
C HIS A 91 -0.93 -16.21 4.00
N PRO A 92 -1.11 -16.32 2.66
CA PRO A 92 -2.24 -15.72 1.96
C PRO A 92 -3.58 -16.17 2.56
N GLY A 93 -4.57 -15.26 2.59
CA GLY A 93 -5.88 -15.53 3.21
C GLY A 93 -5.94 -15.27 4.72
N THR A 94 -4.84 -14.93 5.38
CA THR A 94 -4.82 -14.51 6.77
C THR A 94 -5.06 -13.00 6.92
N LYS A 95 -5.43 -12.56 8.15
CA LYS A 95 -5.63 -11.12 8.45
C LYS A 95 -4.31 -10.35 8.68
N ALA A 96 -3.14 -10.97 8.43
CA ALA A 96 -1.83 -10.33 8.70
C ALA A 96 -1.63 -9.04 7.90
N GLY A 97 -1.95 -9.06 6.61
CA GLY A 97 -1.87 -7.86 5.76
C GLY A 97 -2.82 -6.73 6.21
N ARG A 98 -4.03 -7.08 6.66
CA ARG A 98 -4.96 -6.09 7.22
C ARG A 98 -4.38 -5.42 8.45
N ARG A 99 -3.90 -6.16 9.43
CA ARG A 99 -3.28 -5.62 10.65
C ARG A 99 -2.11 -4.69 10.37
N LEU A 100 -1.29 -5.02 9.35
CA LEU A 100 -0.20 -4.15 8.93
C LEU A 100 -0.72 -2.84 8.34
N ARG A 101 -1.77 -2.88 7.50
CA ARG A 101 -2.42 -1.69 6.94
C ARG A 101 -3.03 -0.83 8.05
N ASP A 102 -3.85 -1.42 8.92
CA ASP A 102 -4.53 -0.72 10.02
C ASP A 102 -3.53 0.11 10.86
N ARG A 103 -2.29 -0.37 10.97
CA ARG A 103 -1.22 0.31 11.69
C ARG A 103 -0.51 1.39 10.86
N LEU A 104 -0.19 1.12 9.59
CA LEU A 104 0.67 2.00 8.78
C LEU A 104 -0.11 3.08 8.04
N ILE A 105 -1.34 2.79 7.64
CA ILE A 105 -2.12 3.70 6.79
C ILE A 105 -2.37 5.06 7.46
N PRO A 106 -2.75 5.17 8.74
CA PRO A 106 -2.98 6.46 9.36
C PRO A 106 -1.72 7.36 9.32
N GLU A 107 -0.56 6.81 9.66
CA GLU A 107 0.72 7.53 9.63
C GLU A 107 1.10 7.93 8.20
N LEU A 108 0.87 7.04 7.23
CA LEU A 108 1.16 7.28 5.82
C LEU A 108 0.25 8.38 5.25
N LEU A 109 -1.04 8.38 5.57
CA LEU A 109 -1.97 9.41 5.10
C LEU A 109 -1.65 10.76 5.73
N ALA A 110 -1.37 10.82 7.03
CA ALA A 110 -0.96 12.05 7.70
C ALA A 110 0.33 12.64 7.09
N ALA A 111 1.31 11.78 6.80
CA ALA A 111 2.53 12.22 6.11
C ALA A 111 2.25 12.67 4.67
N ALA A 112 1.37 12.00 3.92
CA ALA A 112 0.99 12.41 2.56
C ALA A 112 0.30 13.78 2.57
N ASP A 113 -0.61 14.03 3.51
CA ASP A 113 -1.29 15.30 3.70
C ASP A 113 -0.28 16.41 4.06
N HIS A 114 0.64 16.15 4.99
CA HIS A 114 1.70 17.09 5.37
C HIS A 114 2.58 17.48 4.19
N HIS A 115 2.90 16.53 3.30
CA HIS A 115 3.69 16.79 2.10
C HIS A 115 2.87 17.26 0.88
N GLY A 116 1.55 17.37 0.99
CA GLY A 116 0.67 17.78 -0.10
C GLY A 116 0.68 16.81 -1.29
N VAL A 117 0.91 15.51 -1.05
CA VAL A 117 1.03 14.50 -2.10
C VAL A 117 -0.16 13.55 -2.14
N ALA A 118 -0.62 13.21 -3.34
CA ALA A 118 -1.69 12.24 -3.52
C ALA A 118 -1.21 10.81 -3.22
N VAL A 119 -2.14 9.97 -2.76
CA VAL A 119 -1.90 8.53 -2.53
C VAL A 119 -2.65 7.72 -3.58
N TYR A 120 -1.97 6.75 -4.17
CA TYR A 120 -2.50 5.86 -5.20
C TYR A 120 -2.39 4.40 -4.75
N LEU A 121 -3.38 3.60 -5.11
CA LEU A 121 -3.31 2.15 -4.97
C LEU A 121 -4.15 1.46 -6.05
N GLU A 122 -3.93 0.17 -6.25
CA GLU A 122 -4.75 -0.68 -7.12
C GLU A 122 -5.41 -1.80 -6.31
N ALA A 123 -6.73 -1.83 -6.34
CA ALA A 123 -7.50 -2.92 -5.77
C ALA A 123 -7.67 -4.03 -6.81
N ALA A 124 -7.32 -5.26 -6.46
CA ALA A 124 -7.36 -6.39 -7.40
C ALA A 124 -8.78 -6.81 -7.78
N THR A 125 -9.79 -6.47 -6.98
CA THR A 125 -11.21 -6.76 -7.22
C THR A 125 -12.06 -5.56 -6.82
N PRO A 126 -13.29 -5.41 -7.37
CA PRO A 126 -14.22 -4.37 -6.92
C PRO A 126 -14.51 -4.42 -5.43
N ASP A 127 -14.80 -5.61 -4.87
CA ASP A 127 -15.05 -5.78 -3.43
C ASP A 127 -13.87 -5.31 -2.56
N LEU A 128 -12.64 -5.43 -3.09
CA LEU A 128 -11.45 -4.94 -2.39
C LEU A 128 -11.34 -3.42 -2.50
N ALA A 129 -11.78 -2.84 -3.61
CA ALA A 129 -11.86 -1.39 -3.80
C ALA A 129 -12.85 -0.78 -2.83
N ASP A 130 -14.04 -1.37 -2.69
CA ASP A 130 -15.07 -0.91 -1.75
C ASP A 130 -14.55 -0.94 -0.30
N ARG A 131 -13.87 -2.03 0.10
CA ARG A 131 -13.22 -2.11 1.43
C ARG A 131 -12.13 -1.05 1.62
N TYR A 132 -11.34 -0.77 0.59
CA TYR A 132 -10.32 0.27 0.70
C TYR A 132 -10.94 1.66 0.80
N ALA A 133 -12.06 1.92 0.12
CA ALA A 133 -12.80 3.16 0.27
C ALA A 133 -13.36 3.34 1.68
N GLU A 134 -13.78 2.24 2.33
CA GLU A 134 -14.20 2.25 3.73
C GLU A 134 -13.02 2.42 4.72
N GLU A 135 -11.88 1.75 4.46
CA GLU A 135 -10.70 1.77 5.34
C GLU A 135 -9.85 3.06 5.20
N LEU A 136 -9.91 3.73 4.05
CA LEU A 136 -9.10 4.92 3.73
C LEU A 136 -9.99 6.12 3.39
N PRO A 137 -10.25 7.01 4.34
CA PRO A 137 -11.08 8.20 4.09
C PRO A 137 -10.58 9.07 2.95
N GLY A 138 -11.49 9.47 2.07
CA GLY A 138 -11.20 10.29 0.89
C GLY A 138 -10.55 9.54 -0.27
N LEU A 139 -10.54 8.21 -0.23
CA LEU A 139 -10.09 7.40 -1.36
C LEU A 139 -11.20 7.28 -2.39
N GLU A 140 -10.95 7.74 -3.60
CA GLU A 140 -11.88 7.77 -4.72
C GLU A 140 -11.51 6.72 -5.76
N ASP A 141 -12.52 6.19 -6.43
CA ASP A 141 -12.33 5.27 -7.55
C ASP A 141 -11.89 6.02 -8.81
N GLY A 142 -10.70 5.71 -9.28
CA GLY A 142 -10.09 6.26 -10.49
C GLY A 142 -10.38 5.44 -11.76
N GLY A 143 -11.30 4.46 -11.70
CA GLY A 143 -11.67 3.62 -12.83
C GLY A 143 -10.89 2.30 -12.93
N PRO A 144 -11.05 1.56 -14.05
CA PRO A 144 -10.46 0.25 -14.21
C PRO A 144 -8.93 0.30 -14.26
N ALA A 145 -8.28 -0.66 -13.62
CA ALA A 145 -6.85 -0.88 -13.74
C ALA A 145 -6.51 -1.62 -15.05
N LEU A 146 -5.25 -1.54 -15.49
CA LEU A 146 -4.80 -2.05 -16.79
C LEU A 146 -5.09 -3.54 -17.01
N LEU A 147 -4.81 -4.38 -16.02
CA LEU A 147 -4.98 -5.83 -16.14
C LEU A 147 -6.28 -6.31 -15.48
N ARG A 148 -6.56 -5.83 -14.30
CA ARG A 148 -7.78 -6.16 -13.53
C ARG A 148 -7.93 -5.23 -12.34
N GLY A 149 -9.16 -5.14 -11.78
CA GLY A 149 -9.44 -4.38 -10.56
C GLY A 149 -9.68 -2.90 -10.83
N ARG A 150 -9.46 -2.08 -9.82
CA ARG A 150 -9.78 -0.65 -9.79
C ARG A 150 -8.57 0.14 -9.36
N ARG A 151 -8.33 1.27 -10.03
CA ARG A 151 -7.38 2.28 -9.55
C ARG A 151 -8.08 3.13 -8.52
N MET A 152 -7.39 3.40 -7.44
CA MET A 152 -7.91 4.23 -6.37
C MET A 152 -6.94 5.39 -6.16
N ARG A 153 -7.49 6.57 -5.87
CA ARG A 153 -6.71 7.79 -5.61
C ARG A 153 -7.29 8.53 -4.43
N ARG A 154 -6.43 9.02 -3.56
CA ARG A 154 -6.76 9.97 -2.52
C ARG A 154 -5.99 11.27 -2.76
N ALA A 155 -6.69 12.39 -2.88
CA ALA A 155 -6.07 13.69 -2.88
C ALA A 155 -5.54 14.04 -1.47
N PRO A 156 -4.47 14.84 -1.34
CA PRO A 156 -4.02 15.32 -0.03
C PRO A 156 -5.10 16.23 0.58
N VAL A 157 -5.30 16.09 1.89
CA VAL A 157 -6.12 17.04 2.65
C VAL A 157 -5.22 18.23 3.00
N VAL A 158 -5.39 19.33 2.28
CA VAL A 158 -4.67 20.57 2.61
C VAL A 158 -5.42 21.25 3.75
N PRO A 159 -4.81 21.49 4.92
CA PRO A 159 -5.44 22.28 5.97
C PRO A 159 -5.84 23.65 5.41
N ARG A 160 -7.07 24.07 5.64
CA ARG A 160 -7.48 25.43 5.24
C ARG A 160 -6.67 26.45 6.06
N PRO A 161 -6.03 27.43 5.41
CA PRO A 161 -5.36 28.50 6.13
C PRO A 161 -6.38 29.19 7.05
N GLY A 162 -6.18 29.09 8.37
CA GLY A 162 -7.02 29.76 9.37
C GLY A 162 -7.90 28.87 10.25
N GLU A 163 -7.94 27.54 10.03
CA GLU A 163 -8.81 26.66 10.84
C GLU A 163 -8.17 26.25 12.19
N ASP A 164 -6.85 26.41 12.34
CA ASP A 164 -6.08 26.04 13.54
C ASP A 164 -5.51 27.27 14.28
N ALA A 165 -5.99 28.48 14.03
CA ALA A 165 -5.65 29.58 14.92
C ALA A 165 -6.45 29.38 16.22
N PRO A 166 -5.83 28.99 17.35
CA PRO A 166 -6.52 29.02 18.62
C PRO A 166 -6.98 30.47 18.80
N ASP A 167 -8.28 30.64 18.97
CA ASP A 167 -8.88 31.90 19.38
C ASP A 167 -8.18 32.33 20.70
N THR A 168 -7.09 33.08 20.55
CA THR A 168 -6.46 33.77 21.66
C THR A 168 -7.41 34.90 22.04
N GLY A 169 -8.52 34.50 22.67
CA GLY A 169 -9.46 35.41 23.29
C GLY A 169 -8.70 36.45 24.07
N ASP A 170 -8.86 37.68 23.60
CA ASP A 170 -8.33 38.91 24.17
C ASP A 170 -8.73 39.07 25.63
N GLU A 171 -7.92 38.51 26.56
CA GLU A 171 -8.02 38.82 27.98
C GLU A 171 -7.43 40.21 28.28
N ARG A 172 -7.83 41.23 27.52
CA ARG A 172 -7.67 42.64 27.89
C ARG A 172 -8.97 43.19 28.42
N GLY A 173 -9.16 43.12 29.72
CA GLY A 173 -10.29 43.79 30.32
C GLY A 173 -10.38 43.63 31.82
N GLY A 174 -9.67 44.46 32.56
CA GLY A 174 -9.99 44.55 34.01
C GLY A 174 -8.90 45.09 34.91
N ARG A 175 -8.48 46.36 34.65
CA ARG A 175 -7.89 47.16 35.72
C ARG A 175 -8.76 48.41 35.86
N THR A 176 -9.55 48.45 36.90
CA THR A 176 -9.98 49.61 37.61
C THR A 176 -9.87 49.32 39.10
#